data_0858729bf45a40b8bd998c162659b874
#
_entry.id   0858729bf45a40b8bd998c162659b874
#
_cell.length_a   1.000
_cell.length_b   1.000
_cell.length_c   1.000
_cell.angle_alpha   90.00
_cell.angle_beta   90.00
_cell.angle_gamma   90.00
#
_symmetry.space_group_name_H-M   'P 1'
#
loop_
_entity.id
_entity.type
_entity.pdbx_description
1 polymer ?
#
loop_
_entity_poly.entity_id
_entity_poly.type
_entity_poly.pdbx_seq_one_letter_code
_entity_poly.pdbx_strand_id
1 'polypeptide(L)'
;ALTFGIRMDTQKLSRGVCKMDMEMIWRMFDLCDQDMIYLLENSTLYFEDLMAYSKAISSIEVFENISFADTGRDCPEALIASVSDFMLALVEVSFSVVYSRKKEISVRSERPTLDAGKIISKALKGIGSGGGHATMAGGFVPFDGNDREEDLMIQNIRERFIDVISRTKRKSLR
;
A
#
# COMPACT_ATOMS: atom_id res chain seq x y z
N ALA A 1 23.03 6.68 -2.68
CA ALA A 1 21.70 7.21 -3.01
C ALA A 1 21.09 6.50 -4.23
N LEU A 2 21.74 6.54 -5.41
CA LEU A 2 21.17 5.98 -6.66
C LEU A 2 20.87 4.48 -6.57
N THR A 3 21.82 3.68 -6.08
CA THR A 3 21.65 2.24 -5.86
C THR A 3 20.46 1.94 -4.95
N PHE A 4 20.33 2.68 -3.85
CA PHE A 4 19.22 2.56 -2.93
C PHE A 4 17.87 2.91 -3.62
N GLY A 5 17.84 4.01 -4.42
CA GLY A 5 16.66 4.39 -5.19
C GLY A 5 16.19 3.29 -6.14
N ILE A 6 17.10 2.73 -6.96
CA ILE A 6 16.78 1.62 -7.86
C ILE A 6 16.23 0.42 -7.08
N ARG A 7 16.83 0.06 -5.95
CA ARG A 7 16.39 -1.08 -5.14
C ARG A 7 15.01 -0.84 -4.50
N MET A 8 14.73 0.40 -4.09
CA MET A 8 13.41 0.77 -3.55
C MET A 8 12.32 0.71 -4.64
N ASP A 9 12.56 1.32 -5.80
CA ASP A 9 11.60 1.34 -6.92
C ASP A 9 11.31 -0.06 -7.48
N THR A 10 12.30 -0.95 -7.41
CA THR A 10 12.22 -2.31 -7.93
C THR A 10 11.93 -3.36 -6.85
N GLN A 11 11.55 -2.95 -5.63
CA GLN A 11 11.37 -3.85 -4.49
C GLN A 11 12.54 -4.83 -4.32
N LYS A 12 13.74 -4.29 -4.15
CA LYS A 12 15.00 -5.05 -4.00
C LYS A 12 15.30 -5.95 -5.21
N LEU A 13 15.02 -5.45 -6.41
CA LEU A 13 15.18 -6.16 -7.69
C LEU A 13 14.22 -7.35 -7.90
N SER A 14 13.11 -7.37 -7.22
CA SER A 14 12.09 -8.41 -7.37
C SER A 14 10.94 -8.01 -8.31
N ARG A 15 10.78 -6.70 -8.62
CA ARG A 15 9.62 -6.20 -9.36
C ARG A 15 9.97 -5.05 -10.29
N GLY A 16 9.46 -5.11 -11.51
CA GLY A 16 9.59 -4.02 -12.49
C GLY A 16 11.03 -3.77 -12.97
N VAL A 17 11.95 -4.71 -12.73
CA VAL A 17 13.37 -4.59 -13.05
C VAL A 17 13.59 -4.60 -14.55
N CYS A 18 14.38 -3.66 -15.07
CA CYS A 18 14.85 -3.66 -16.44
C CYS A 18 16.37 -3.94 -16.50
N LYS A 19 16.85 -4.20 -17.73
CA LYS A 19 18.27 -4.47 -17.94
C LYS A 19 19.17 -3.32 -17.48
N MET A 20 18.72 -2.10 -17.65
CA MET A 20 19.47 -0.90 -17.24
C MET A 20 19.64 -0.85 -15.71
N ASP A 21 18.61 -1.21 -14.94
CA ASP A 21 18.68 -1.26 -13.48
C ASP A 21 19.77 -2.23 -13.01
N MET A 22 19.79 -3.43 -13.61
CA MET A 22 20.81 -4.44 -13.31
C MET A 22 22.22 -3.99 -13.68
N GLU A 23 22.39 -3.35 -14.84
CA GLU A 23 23.67 -2.82 -15.28
C GLU A 23 24.17 -1.71 -14.35
N MET A 24 23.29 -0.81 -13.93
CA MET A 24 23.64 0.27 -13.01
C MET A 24 23.97 -0.25 -11.61
N ILE A 25 23.23 -1.20 -11.08
CA ILE A 25 23.54 -1.86 -9.80
C ILE A 25 24.93 -2.51 -9.87
N TRP A 26 25.20 -3.28 -10.94
CA TRP A 26 26.50 -3.92 -11.10
C TRP A 26 27.67 -2.93 -11.16
N ARG A 27 27.53 -1.87 -11.95
CA ARG A 27 28.58 -0.81 -12.07
C ARG A 27 28.85 -0.06 -10.77
N MET A 28 27.83 0.09 -9.92
CA MET A 28 27.94 0.82 -8.66
C MET A 28 28.22 -0.07 -7.46
N PHE A 29 28.26 -1.39 -7.64
CA PHE A 29 28.33 -2.33 -6.53
C PHE A 29 29.54 -2.08 -5.63
N ASP A 30 30.74 -1.94 -6.21
CA ASP A 30 31.98 -1.71 -5.47
C ASP A 30 32.11 -0.27 -4.93
N LEU A 31 31.27 0.64 -5.41
CA LEU A 31 31.25 2.05 -4.97
C LEU A 31 30.27 2.30 -3.84
N CYS A 32 29.47 1.29 -3.48
CA CYS A 32 28.42 1.41 -2.48
C CYS A 32 28.82 0.77 -1.15
N ASP A 33 28.49 1.45 -0.07
CA ASP A 33 28.49 0.87 1.27
C ASP A 33 27.28 -0.08 1.39
N GLN A 34 27.55 -1.38 1.30
CA GLN A 34 26.53 -2.42 1.34
C GLN A 34 25.88 -2.53 2.73
N ASP A 35 26.64 -2.28 3.79
CA ASP A 35 26.13 -2.32 5.16
C ASP A 35 25.14 -1.16 5.40
N MET A 36 25.45 0.00 4.87
CA MET A 36 24.55 1.15 4.91
C MET A 36 23.26 0.89 4.12
N ILE A 37 23.37 0.30 2.92
CA ILE A 37 22.19 -0.09 2.13
C ILE A 37 21.34 -1.09 2.91
N TYR A 38 21.96 -2.12 3.51
CA TYR A 38 21.27 -3.10 4.33
C TYR A 38 20.53 -2.46 5.51
N LEU A 39 21.18 -1.55 6.23
CA LEU A 39 20.56 -0.81 7.34
C LEU A 39 19.34 0.01 6.87
N LEU A 40 19.48 0.75 5.78
CA LEU A 40 18.39 1.55 5.23
C LEU A 40 17.19 0.70 4.76
N GLU A 41 17.44 -0.54 4.32
CA GLU A 41 16.39 -1.42 3.82
C GLU A 41 15.69 -2.24 4.92
N ASN A 42 16.32 -2.45 6.05
CA ASN A 42 15.85 -3.44 7.04
C ASN A 42 15.63 -2.88 8.46
N SER A 43 16.10 -1.67 8.76
CA SER A 43 15.93 -1.04 10.08
C SER A 43 14.88 0.07 10.03
N THR A 44 13.64 -0.30 9.73
CA THR A 44 12.59 0.68 9.42
C THR A 44 11.50 0.78 10.50
N LEU A 45 11.53 -0.09 11.51
CA LEU A 45 10.49 -0.16 12.54
C LEU A 45 11.03 0.17 13.93
N TYR A 46 10.34 1.03 14.64
CA TYR A 46 10.47 1.21 16.08
C TYR A 46 9.52 0.29 16.83
N PHE A 47 9.79 0.04 18.11
CA PHE A 47 8.91 -0.80 18.93
C PHE A 47 7.47 -0.28 18.98
N GLU A 48 7.29 1.02 19.01
CA GLU A 48 5.99 1.70 19.01
C GLU A 48 5.18 1.44 17.73
N ASP A 49 5.86 1.23 16.60
CA ASP A 49 5.22 0.94 15.31
C ASP A 49 4.44 -0.39 15.33
N LEU A 50 4.85 -1.32 16.21
CA LEU A 50 4.17 -2.61 16.38
C LEU A 50 2.70 -2.46 16.79
N MET A 51 2.33 -1.34 17.40
CA MET A 51 0.93 -1.06 17.74
C MET A 51 0.05 -0.89 16.51
N ALA A 52 0.56 -0.23 15.46
CA ALA A 52 -0.15 -0.09 14.20
C ALA A 52 -0.32 -1.44 13.49
N TYR A 53 0.72 -2.28 13.47
CA TYR A 53 0.63 -3.65 12.96
C TYR A 53 -0.37 -4.50 13.77
N SER A 54 -0.35 -4.42 15.09
CA SER A 54 -1.28 -5.15 15.96
C SER A 54 -2.73 -4.76 15.66
N LYS A 55 -3.02 -3.47 15.51
CA LYS A 55 -4.36 -3.00 15.15
C LYS A 55 -4.77 -3.47 13.76
N ALA A 56 -3.89 -3.36 12.78
CA ALA A 56 -4.14 -3.83 11.42
C ALA A 56 -4.40 -5.34 11.36
N ILE A 57 -3.62 -6.15 12.08
CA ILE A 57 -3.82 -7.61 12.18
C ILE A 57 -5.16 -7.94 12.86
N SER A 58 -5.52 -7.20 13.92
CA SER A 58 -6.77 -7.44 14.65
C SER A 58 -8.02 -7.01 13.87
N SER A 59 -7.89 -6.08 12.94
CA SER A 59 -8.98 -5.51 12.14
C SER A 59 -9.06 -6.05 10.73
N ILE A 60 -8.10 -6.92 10.32
CA ILE A 60 -8.06 -7.39 8.94
C ILE A 60 -9.33 -8.13 8.55
N GLU A 61 -9.89 -7.75 7.42
CA GLU A 61 -10.95 -8.47 6.74
C GLU A 61 -10.52 -8.78 5.31
N VAL A 62 -10.78 -9.98 4.86
CA VAL A 62 -10.49 -10.41 3.49
C VAL A 62 -11.77 -10.68 2.76
N PHE A 63 -11.98 -9.98 1.65
CA PHE A 63 -13.10 -10.22 0.74
C PHE A 63 -12.55 -10.70 -0.61
N GLU A 64 -12.85 -11.94 -0.98
CA GLU A 64 -12.20 -12.64 -2.09
C GLU A 64 -10.65 -12.62 -1.94
N ASN A 65 -9.97 -11.78 -2.69
CA ASN A 65 -8.52 -11.59 -2.66
C ASN A 65 -8.12 -10.14 -2.35
N ILE A 66 -8.98 -9.41 -1.67
CA ILE A 66 -8.78 -8.02 -1.24
C ILE A 66 -8.74 -7.98 0.27
N SER A 67 -7.67 -7.47 0.86
CA SER A 67 -7.61 -7.19 2.29
C SER A 67 -7.95 -5.75 2.62
N PHE A 68 -8.64 -5.56 3.73
CA PHE A 68 -8.91 -4.27 4.35
C PHE A 68 -8.40 -4.29 5.78
N ALA A 69 -7.65 -3.28 6.21
CA ALA A 69 -7.14 -3.19 7.57
C ALA A 69 -7.09 -1.74 8.07
N ASP A 70 -7.35 -1.57 9.38
CA ASP A 70 -7.31 -0.29 10.10
C ASP A 70 -6.07 -0.24 10.99
N THR A 71 -5.22 0.76 10.81
CA THR A 71 -4.03 0.97 11.66
C THR A 71 -4.32 1.83 12.90
N GLY A 72 -5.54 2.33 13.04
CA GLY A 72 -5.92 3.24 14.12
C GLY A 72 -5.46 4.67 13.92
N ARG A 73 -5.61 5.50 14.98
CA ARG A 73 -5.32 6.94 14.95
C ARG A 73 -3.84 7.27 15.09
N ASP A 74 -3.07 6.44 15.77
CA ASP A 74 -1.69 6.75 16.15
C ASP A 74 -0.65 6.24 15.15
N CYS A 75 -1.09 5.76 13.97
CA CYS A 75 -0.19 5.27 12.94
C CYS A 75 0.55 6.46 12.27
N PRO A 76 1.89 6.46 12.24
CA PRO A 76 2.64 7.41 11.42
C PRO A 76 2.32 7.23 9.93
N GLU A 77 2.23 8.34 9.19
CA GLU A 77 1.91 8.33 7.75
C GLU A 77 2.83 7.40 6.94
N ALA A 78 4.15 7.46 7.22
CA ALA A 78 5.13 6.61 6.55
C ALA A 78 4.92 5.10 6.80
N LEU A 79 4.27 4.73 7.91
CA LEU A 79 4.09 3.33 8.30
C LEU A 79 2.90 2.67 7.60
N ILE A 80 1.88 3.42 7.20
CA ILE A 80 0.68 2.87 6.52
C ILE A 80 1.09 2.11 5.26
N ALA A 81 2.07 2.62 4.53
CA ALA A 81 2.62 1.97 3.34
C ALA A 81 3.22 0.60 3.65
N SER A 82 4.03 0.52 4.70
CA SER A 82 4.67 -0.73 5.14
C SER A 82 3.65 -1.75 5.66
N VAL A 83 2.62 -1.30 6.37
CA VAL A 83 1.50 -2.17 6.78
C VAL A 83 0.73 -2.68 5.56
N SER A 84 0.54 -1.86 4.54
CA SER A 84 -0.12 -2.28 3.30
C SER A 84 0.68 -3.33 2.53
N ASP A 85 2.01 -3.20 2.49
CA ASP A 85 2.91 -4.20 1.91
C ASP A 85 2.88 -5.51 2.73
N PHE A 86 2.82 -5.42 4.06
CA PHE A 86 2.69 -6.58 4.95
C PHE A 86 1.38 -7.34 4.72
N MET A 87 0.25 -6.63 4.56
CA MET A 87 -1.03 -7.28 4.26
C MET A 87 -1.05 -7.92 2.88
N LEU A 88 -0.34 -7.35 1.91
CA LEU A 88 -0.22 -7.92 0.57
C LEU A 88 0.65 -9.20 0.54
N ALA A 89 1.48 -9.43 1.56
CA ALA A 89 2.29 -10.66 1.66
C ALA A 89 1.50 -11.92 2.02
N LEU A 90 0.20 -11.79 2.34
CA LEU A 90 -0.68 -12.93 2.56
C LEU A 90 -0.96 -13.64 1.23
N VAL A 91 -0.85 -14.97 1.20
CA VAL A 91 -1.03 -15.79 -0.02
C VAL A 91 -2.40 -15.59 -0.67
N GLU A 92 -3.43 -15.35 0.14
CA GLU A 92 -4.81 -15.15 -0.31
C GLU A 92 -5.06 -13.74 -0.87
N VAL A 93 -4.15 -12.79 -0.62
CA VAL A 93 -4.34 -11.37 -0.94
C VAL A 93 -3.55 -11.00 -2.18
N SER A 94 -4.18 -10.34 -3.12
CA SER A 94 -3.51 -9.75 -4.29
C SER A 94 -3.77 -8.23 -4.43
N PHE A 95 -4.59 -7.69 -3.52
CA PHE A 95 -4.88 -6.26 -3.44
C PHE A 95 -5.11 -5.90 -1.97
N SER A 96 -4.35 -4.97 -1.42
CA SER A 96 -4.51 -4.50 -0.05
C SER A 96 -4.96 -3.05 0.03
N VAL A 97 -5.85 -2.77 0.96
CA VAL A 97 -6.33 -1.44 1.31
C VAL A 97 -6.14 -1.26 2.80
N VAL A 98 -5.24 -0.37 3.18
CA VAL A 98 -4.99 -0.04 4.59
C VAL A 98 -5.33 1.42 4.79
N TYR A 99 -6.11 1.71 5.83
CA TYR A 99 -6.50 3.06 6.19
C TYR A 99 -6.07 3.39 7.61
N SER A 100 -5.76 4.65 7.81
CA SER A 100 -5.54 5.27 9.11
C SER A 100 -6.72 6.15 9.48
N ARG A 101 -7.09 6.15 10.74
CA ARG A 101 -8.09 7.08 11.26
C ARG A 101 -7.63 8.55 11.24
N LYS A 102 -6.42 8.82 10.75
CA LYS A 102 -5.92 10.15 10.35
C LYS A 102 -6.28 10.52 8.90
N LYS A 103 -7.19 9.76 8.26
CA LYS A 103 -7.75 10.06 6.93
C LYS A 103 -6.91 9.58 5.74
N GLU A 104 -5.77 8.93 5.98
CA GLU A 104 -4.90 8.42 4.92
C GLU A 104 -5.26 6.98 4.54
N ILE A 105 -5.07 6.67 3.27
CA ILE A 105 -5.29 5.35 2.72
C ILE A 105 -4.07 4.95 1.90
N SER A 106 -3.54 3.76 2.14
CA SER A 106 -2.52 3.13 1.31
C SER A 106 -3.08 1.92 0.59
N VAL A 107 -2.74 1.80 -0.67
CA VAL A 107 -3.20 0.70 -1.53
C VAL A 107 -2.00 0.04 -2.18
N ARG A 108 -2.00 -1.29 -2.22
CA ARG A 108 -1.03 -2.10 -2.94
C ARG A 108 -1.71 -3.11 -3.84
N SER A 109 -1.09 -3.42 -4.97
CA SER A 109 -1.59 -4.41 -5.92
C SER A 109 -0.45 -5.24 -6.49
N GLU A 110 -0.60 -6.55 -6.48
CA GLU A 110 0.31 -7.47 -7.18
C GLU A 110 -0.06 -7.64 -8.66
N ARG A 111 -1.32 -7.40 -9.02
CA ARG A 111 -1.84 -7.67 -10.36
C ARG A 111 -1.86 -6.42 -11.21
N PRO A 112 -1.17 -6.38 -12.36
CA PRO A 112 -1.23 -5.24 -13.29
C PRO A 112 -2.66 -4.94 -13.78
N THR A 113 -3.54 -5.95 -13.79
CA THR A 113 -4.96 -5.80 -14.16
C THR A 113 -5.79 -5.03 -13.13
N LEU A 114 -5.31 -4.97 -11.88
CA LEU A 114 -5.91 -4.20 -10.79
C LEU A 114 -5.03 -2.98 -10.49
N ASP A 115 -5.04 -2.01 -11.38
CA ASP A 115 -4.28 -0.75 -11.28
C ASP A 115 -4.70 0.03 -10.01
N ALA A 116 -3.83 0.03 -9.00
CA ALA A 116 -4.08 0.63 -7.69
C ALA A 116 -4.42 2.13 -7.81
N GLY A 117 -3.68 2.88 -8.63
CA GLY A 117 -3.90 4.31 -8.84
C GLY A 117 -5.26 4.62 -9.46
N LYS A 118 -5.68 3.84 -10.46
CA LYS A 118 -7.00 4.01 -11.07
C LYS A 118 -8.15 3.56 -10.16
N ILE A 119 -7.92 2.51 -9.38
CA ILE A 119 -8.94 1.99 -8.45
C ILE A 119 -9.19 2.99 -7.34
N ILE A 120 -8.14 3.46 -6.63
CA ILE A 120 -8.31 4.41 -5.53
C ILE A 120 -8.92 5.74 -6.00
N SER A 121 -8.48 6.25 -7.15
CA SER A 121 -9.04 7.48 -7.73
C SER A 121 -10.54 7.38 -8.00
N LYS A 122 -11.02 6.21 -8.44
CA LYS A 122 -12.46 5.95 -8.67
C LYS A 122 -13.20 5.71 -7.36
N ALA A 123 -12.63 4.93 -6.44
CA ALA A 123 -13.26 4.60 -5.17
C ALA A 123 -13.47 5.83 -4.30
N LEU A 124 -12.52 6.76 -4.29
CA LEU A 124 -12.59 7.98 -3.47
C LEU A 124 -13.29 9.16 -4.17
N LYS A 125 -13.73 9.00 -5.41
CA LYS A 125 -14.38 10.09 -6.17
C LYS A 125 -15.60 10.64 -5.41
N GLY A 126 -15.56 11.93 -5.09
CA GLY A 126 -16.66 12.65 -4.42
C GLY A 126 -16.62 12.58 -2.88
N ILE A 127 -15.71 11.81 -2.28
CA ILE A 127 -15.51 11.75 -0.82
C ILE A 127 -14.07 12.07 -0.40
N GLY A 128 -13.14 12.04 -1.34
CA GLY A 128 -11.72 12.27 -1.07
C GLY A 128 -10.93 12.35 -2.36
N SER A 129 -9.62 12.21 -2.24
CA SER A 129 -8.67 12.19 -3.35
C SER A 129 -7.74 11.00 -3.24
N GLY A 130 -7.30 10.48 -4.38
CA GLY A 130 -6.33 9.39 -4.41
C GLY A 130 -5.78 9.18 -5.81
N GLY A 131 -4.57 8.61 -5.86
CA GLY A 131 -3.86 8.30 -7.09
C GLY A 131 -2.53 7.63 -6.83
N GLY A 132 -1.81 7.32 -7.90
CA GLY A 132 -0.52 6.65 -7.82
C GLY A 132 -0.26 5.78 -9.04
N HIS A 133 0.60 4.79 -8.85
CA HIS A 133 1.00 3.83 -9.87
C HIS A 133 0.11 2.59 -9.88
N ALA A 134 0.30 1.74 -10.88
CA ALA A 134 -0.48 0.50 -11.00
C ALA A 134 -0.33 -0.44 -9.81
N THR A 135 0.81 -0.41 -9.13
CA THR A 135 1.16 -1.33 -8.05
C THR A 135 1.08 -0.72 -6.66
N MET A 136 1.12 0.61 -6.56
CA MET A 136 1.07 1.35 -5.30
C MET A 136 0.36 2.69 -5.48
N ALA A 137 -0.50 3.02 -4.54
CA ALA A 137 -1.24 4.27 -4.57
C ALA A 137 -1.57 4.73 -3.15
N GLY A 138 -1.79 6.03 -3.02
CA GLY A 138 -2.21 6.65 -1.77
C GLY A 138 -3.45 7.51 -1.96
N GLY A 139 -4.15 7.76 -0.88
CA GLY A 139 -5.32 8.62 -0.89
C GLY A 139 -5.61 9.24 0.46
N PHE A 140 -6.49 10.22 0.43
CA PHE A 140 -6.91 10.96 1.59
C PHE A 140 -8.42 11.21 1.54
N VAL A 141 -9.10 10.95 2.64
CA VAL A 141 -10.54 11.22 2.80
C VAL A 141 -10.71 12.21 3.93
N PRO A 142 -11.03 13.48 3.66
CA PRO A 142 -11.30 14.47 4.68
C PRO A 142 -12.55 14.05 5.45
N PHE A 143 -12.44 13.95 6.76
CA PHE A 143 -13.55 13.60 7.62
C PHE A 143 -13.42 14.30 8.98
N ASP A 144 -14.50 14.90 9.45
CA ASP A 144 -14.62 15.58 10.75
C ASP A 144 -15.94 15.15 11.39
N GLY A 145 -15.93 13.96 11.99
CA GLY A 145 -17.07 13.38 12.67
C GLY A 145 -16.67 12.68 13.96
N ASN A 146 -17.66 12.12 14.64
CA ASN A 146 -17.43 11.28 15.80
C ASN A 146 -17.02 9.86 15.38
N ASP A 147 -16.61 9.03 16.34
CA ASP A 147 -16.09 7.66 16.08
C ASP A 147 -17.10 6.77 15.31
N ARG A 148 -18.39 6.90 15.60
CA ARG A 148 -19.44 6.13 14.91
C ARG A 148 -19.58 6.53 13.44
N GLU A 149 -19.50 7.83 13.17
CA GLU A 149 -19.56 8.34 11.80
C GLU A 149 -18.29 7.97 11.02
N GLU A 150 -17.15 7.91 11.70
CA GLU A 150 -15.88 7.45 11.13
C GLU A 150 -15.97 5.97 10.74
N ASP A 151 -16.52 5.10 11.59
CA ASP A 151 -16.73 3.69 11.28
C ASP A 151 -17.66 3.51 10.06
N LEU A 152 -18.72 4.32 9.95
CA LEU A 152 -19.59 4.32 8.77
C LEU A 152 -18.85 4.80 7.50
N MET A 153 -17.97 5.79 7.62
CA MET A 153 -17.14 6.26 6.51
C MET A 153 -16.18 5.16 6.05
N ILE A 154 -15.52 4.47 6.97
CA ILE A 154 -14.63 3.35 6.68
C ILE A 154 -15.38 2.24 5.95
N GLN A 155 -16.58 1.87 6.42
CA GLN A 155 -17.43 0.90 5.75
C GLN A 155 -17.80 1.35 4.33
N ASN A 156 -18.16 2.61 4.14
CA ASN A 156 -18.47 3.18 2.81
C ASN A 156 -17.26 3.10 1.88
N ILE A 157 -16.06 3.44 2.36
CA ILE A 157 -14.81 3.32 1.60
C ILE A 157 -14.61 1.86 1.14
N ARG A 158 -14.74 0.90 2.05
CA ARG A 158 -14.62 -0.53 1.75
C ARG A 158 -15.59 -0.97 0.64
N GLU A 159 -16.86 -0.64 0.76
CA GLU A 159 -17.90 -0.99 -0.22
C GLU A 159 -17.58 -0.40 -1.61
N ARG A 160 -17.08 0.84 -1.66
CA ARG A 160 -16.66 1.50 -2.90
C ARG A 160 -15.46 0.81 -3.56
N PHE A 161 -14.45 0.40 -2.79
CA PHE A 161 -13.34 -0.38 -3.32
C PHE A 161 -13.82 -1.71 -3.91
N ILE A 162 -14.66 -2.45 -3.18
CA ILE A 162 -15.22 -3.72 -3.65
C ILE A 162 -15.99 -3.52 -4.97
N ASP A 163 -16.85 -2.51 -5.06
CA ASP A 163 -17.63 -2.22 -6.28
C ASP A 163 -16.71 -1.88 -7.46
N VAL A 164 -15.75 -0.97 -7.28
CA VAL A 164 -14.82 -0.57 -8.34
C VAL A 164 -13.98 -1.75 -8.82
N ILE A 165 -13.46 -2.60 -7.91
CA ILE A 165 -12.65 -3.75 -8.25
C ILE A 165 -13.49 -4.80 -8.98
N SER A 166 -14.70 -5.10 -8.50
CA SER A 166 -15.62 -6.04 -9.15
C SER A 166 -15.99 -5.63 -10.57
N ARG A 167 -16.24 -4.35 -10.79
CA ARG A 167 -16.49 -3.80 -12.15
C ARG A 167 -15.23 -3.88 -13.03
N THR A 168 -14.05 -3.69 -12.47
CA THR A 168 -12.79 -3.77 -13.20
C THR A 168 -12.51 -5.20 -13.64
N LYS A 169 -12.69 -6.19 -12.75
CA LYS A 169 -12.56 -7.62 -13.07
C LYS A 169 -13.49 -8.05 -14.19
N ARG A 170 -14.78 -7.63 -14.16
CA ARG A 170 -15.76 -7.96 -15.21
C ARG A 170 -15.40 -7.39 -16.59
N LYS A 171 -14.71 -6.24 -16.65
CA LYS A 171 -14.25 -5.66 -17.91
C LYS A 171 -13.02 -6.36 -18.49
N SER A 172 -12.19 -6.92 -17.65
CA SER A 172 -10.99 -7.67 -18.06
C SER A 172 -11.30 -9.07 -18.60
N LEU A 173 -12.52 -9.61 -18.34
CA LEU A 173 -12.98 -10.92 -18.81
C LEU A 173 -13.75 -10.87 -20.14
N ARG A 174 -13.97 -9.67 -20.66
CA ARG A 174 -14.58 -9.43 -21.99
C ARG A 174 -13.54 -9.01 -23.02
#